data_63d9769ecd83754d58336b315c0f11b7
#
_entry.id   63d9769ecd83754d58336b315c0f11b7
#
_cell.length_a   1.000
_cell.length_b   1.000
_cell.length_c   1.000
_cell.angle_alpha   90.00
_cell.angle_beta   90.00
_cell.angle_gamma   90.00
#
_symmetry.space_group_name_H-M   'P 1'
#
loop_
_entity.id
_entity.type
_entity.pdbx_description
1 polymer ?
#
loop_
_entity_poly.entity_id
_entity_poly.type
_entity_poly.pdbx_seq_one_letter_code
_entity_poly.pdbx_strand_id
1 'polypeptide(L)'
;MKIQSDYWDKLKTEIEAVRNKGYENTDIVNMSEIYFTMADETVSAAESYSEKIAIKIRTIELLSALDMLILVILVIMQTLKAMQMAMQNRLLEQKAFVDAHTGLPNKNACNELLNKKDIITGSTACIMFDLNNLKTVNDTMGHSAGDQLIMNFAKLLRSVIPEKDFVGRYGGDEFIAVIYHTNEAEIKEILKGLYREKDRLNSYENQIPIDYACGWALSSDNMSCTMQMLLDDADANMYKNKQLCKKYN
;
A
#
# COMPACT_ATOMS: atom_id res chain seq x y z
N MET A 1 37.50 48.16 31.08
CA MET A 1 37.68 47.48 32.38
C MET A 1 39.05 47.78 33.05
N LYS A 2 40.20 47.49 32.42
CA LYS A 2 41.49 47.69 33.04
C LYS A 2 41.74 49.17 33.41
N ILE A 3 41.45 50.08 32.48
CA ILE A 3 41.61 51.55 32.69
C ILE A 3 40.70 52.05 33.84
N GLN A 4 39.47 51.57 33.92
CA GLN A 4 38.51 51.92 34.96
C GLN A 4 38.93 51.36 36.33
N SER A 5 39.49 50.15 36.38
CA SER A 5 40.07 49.56 37.59
C SER A 5 41.25 50.36 38.09
N ASP A 6 42.17 50.73 37.19
CA ASP A 6 43.35 51.56 37.55
C ASP A 6 42.94 52.97 38.04
N TYR A 7 41.86 53.49 37.42
CA TYR A 7 41.35 54.80 37.87
C TYR A 7 40.64 54.75 39.24
N TRP A 8 39.88 53.60 39.45
CA TRP A 8 39.29 53.37 40.77
C TRP A 8 40.30 53.24 41.88
N ASP A 9 41.47 52.66 41.66
CA ASP A 9 42.53 52.59 42.67
C ASP A 9 43.16 53.96 42.99
N LYS A 10 43.27 54.81 41.96
CA LYS A 10 43.68 56.24 42.19
C LYS A 10 42.64 57.03 43.01
N LEU A 11 41.35 56.85 42.68
CA LEU A 11 40.25 57.48 43.38
C LEU A 11 40.20 57.03 44.85
N LYS A 12 40.43 55.76 45.17
CA LYS A 12 40.58 55.29 46.56
C LYS A 12 41.69 56.02 47.32
N THR A 13 42.83 56.20 46.67
CA THR A 13 43.95 56.88 47.28
C THR A 13 43.59 58.32 47.59
N GLU A 14 42.88 59.02 46.74
CA GLU A 14 42.41 60.40 46.94
C GLU A 14 41.33 60.45 48.02
N ILE A 15 40.42 59.52 48.12
CA ILE A 15 39.44 59.36 49.21
C ILE A 15 40.16 59.25 50.57
N GLU A 16 41.22 58.47 50.66
CA GLU A 16 42.03 58.35 51.88
C GLU A 16 42.77 59.66 52.23
N ALA A 17 43.23 60.38 51.21
CA ALA A 17 43.86 61.67 51.41
C ALA A 17 42.88 62.74 52.01
N VAL A 18 41.65 62.78 51.47
CA VAL A 18 40.57 63.65 52.05
C VAL A 18 40.27 63.31 53.49
N ARG A 19 40.19 61.99 53.82
CA ARG A 19 39.90 61.48 55.15
C ARG A 19 40.97 61.89 56.17
N ASN A 20 42.23 61.94 55.75
CA ASN A 20 43.36 62.19 56.62
C ASN A 20 43.77 63.66 56.70
N LYS A 21 43.60 64.47 55.65
CA LYS A 21 44.10 65.81 55.50
C LYS A 21 42.99 66.86 55.30
N GLY A 22 41.74 66.49 55.23
CA GLY A 22 40.63 67.37 54.91
C GLY A 22 40.44 67.55 53.39
N TYR A 23 39.45 68.39 53.06
CA TYR A 23 38.95 68.55 51.71
C TYR A 23 39.76 69.58 50.87
N GLU A 24 40.50 70.48 51.58
CA GLU A 24 41.24 71.49 50.87
C GLU A 24 42.44 70.94 50.11
N ASN A 25 42.57 71.32 48.83
CA ASN A 25 43.62 70.87 47.89
C ASN A 25 43.53 69.37 47.45
N THR A 26 42.34 68.81 47.41
CA THR A 26 42.12 67.46 46.83
C THR A 26 41.35 67.55 45.51
N ASP A 27 41.61 66.65 44.62
CA ASP A 27 40.95 66.56 43.28
C ASP A 27 39.76 65.57 43.27
N ILE A 28 39.24 65.25 44.45
CA ILE A 28 38.22 64.15 44.62
C ILE A 28 36.95 64.35 43.78
N VAL A 29 36.49 65.64 43.66
CA VAL A 29 35.25 65.91 42.89
C VAL A 29 35.43 65.61 41.41
N ASN A 30 36.49 66.18 40.83
CA ASN A 30 36.79 65.96 39.41
C ASN A 30 37.07 64.46 39.11
N MET A 31 37.84 63.80 39.98
CA MET A 31 38.10 62.37 39.84
C MET A 31 36.85 61.55 39.96
N SER A 32 35.90 61.86 40.82
CA SER A 32 34.61 61.15 40.92
C SER A 32 33.75 61.37 39.71
N GLU A 33 33.65 62.59 39.16
CA GLU A 33 32.91 62.86 37.92
C GLU A 33 33.45 62.07 36.71
N ILE A 34 34.80 62.06 36.58
CA ILE A 34 35.44 61.22 35.51
C ILE A 34 35.13 59.75 35.71
N TYR A 35 35.20 59.25 36.95
CA TYR A 35 34.88 57.83 37.21
C TYR A 35 33.42 57.49 36.87
N PHE A 36 32.47 58.37 37.26
CA PHE A 36 31.06 58.18 36.91
C PHE A 36 30.84 58.21 35.40
N THR A 37 31.48 59.13 34.66
CA THR A 37 31.41 59.16 33.20
C THR A 37 31.93 57.88 32.58
N MET A 38 33.08 57.37 33.03
CA MET A 38 33.63 56.06 32.55
C MET A 38 32.72 54.88 32.90
N ALA A 39 32.02 54.90 34.03
CA ALA A 39 31.08 53.92 34.45
C ALA A 39 29.84 53.92 33.51
N ASP A 40 29.27 55.07 33.20
CA ASP A 40 28.13 55.25 32.31
C ASP A 40 28.48 54.84 30.89
N GLU A 41 29.66 55.16 30.37
CA GLU A 41 30.12 54.70 29.07
C GLU A 41 30.23 53.17 29.03
N THR A 42 30.71 52.55 30.11
CA THR A 42 30.85 51.08 30.20
C THR A 42 29.47 50.38 30.22
N VAL A 43 28.53 50.93 30.97
CA VAL A 43 27.14 50.44 31.03
C VAL A 43 26.47 50.57 29.66
N SER A 44 26.56 51.75 29.03
CA SER A 44 25.99 52.01 27.71
C SER A 44 26.57 51.06 26.64
N ALA A 45 27.88 50.81 26.66
CA ALA A 45 28.52 49.84 25.76
C ALA A 45 28.03 48.40 26.01
N ALA A 46 27.83 47.99 27.26
CA ALA A 46 27.31 46.66 27.62
C ALA A 46 25.85 46.48 27.17
N GLU A 47 25.03 47.53 27.37
CA GLU A 47 23.62 47.51 26.89
C GLU A 47 23.54 47.38 25.36
N SER A 48 24.31 48.21 24.62
CA SER A 48 24.36 48.12 23.14
C SER A 48 24.84 46.76 22.66
N TYR A 49 25.79 46.12 23.34
CA TYR A 49 26.26 44.78 23.02
C TYR A 49 25.17 43.72 23.29
N SER A 50 24.48 43.81 24.42
CA SER A 50 23.39 42.95 24.81
C SER A 50 22.24 43.02 23.79
N GLU A 51 21.84 44.23 23.36
CA GLU A 51 20.81 44.39 22.31
C GLU A 51 21.20 43.77 21.00
N LYS A 52 22.46 43.94 20.56
CA LYS A 52 22.95 43.31 19.31
C LYS A 52 22.91 41.79 19.38
N ILE A 53 23.25 41.21 20.54
CA ILE A 53 23.15 39.75 20.75
C ILE A 53 21.68 39.31 20.73
N ALA A 54 20.79 40.00 21.41
CA ALA A 54 19.38 39.69 21.47
C ALA A 54 18.74 39.68 20.05
N ILE A 55 19.10 40.66 19.20
CA ILE A 55 18.65 40.69 17.80
C ILE A 55 19.16 39.46 17.02
N LYS A 56 20.45 39.11 17.18
CA LYS A 56 21.00 37.90 16.50
C LYS A 56 20.32 36.63 16.96
N ILE A 57 20.05 36.47 18.24
CA ILE A 57 19.34 35.29 18.77
C ILE A 57 17.94 35.18 18.13
N ARG A 58 17.18 36.29 18.14
CA ARG A 58 15.83 36.31 17.51
C ARG A 58 15.85 35.96 16.03
N THR A 59 16.85 36.43 15.28
CA THR A 59 16.97 36.07 13.85
C THR A 59 17.28 34.61 13.67
N ILE A 60 18.12 34.00 14.49
CA ILE A 60 18.41 32.56 14.46
C ILE A 60 17.16 31.74 14.81
N GLU A 61 16.40 32.15 15.81
CA GLU A 61 15.15 31.50 16.21
C GLU A 61 14.11 31.50 15.06
N LEU A 62 13.94 32.66 14.40
CA LEU A 62 13.03 32.80 13.27
C LEU A 62 13.46 31.93 12.07
N LEU A 63 14.75 31.90 11.77
CA LEU A 63 15.27 31.02 10.69
C LEU A 63 15.09 29.55 11.00
N SER A 64 15.37 29.14 12.24
CA SER A 64 15.17 27.76 12.66
C SER A 64 13.69 27.33 12.63
N ALA A 65 12.77 28.21 12.99
CA ALA A 65 11.34 27.98 12.89
C ALA A 65 10.88 27.83 11.42
N LEU A 66 11.45 28.65 10.52
CA LEU A 66 11.17 28.55 9.09
C LEU A 66 11.68 27.22 8.51
N ASP A 67 12.90 26.80 8.86
CA ASP A 67 13.47 25.52 8.42
C ASP A 67 12.61 24.33 8.89
N MET A 68 12.18 24.37 10.15
CA MET A 68 11.25 23.36 10.69
C MET A 68 9.94 23.30 9.90
N LEU A 69 9.37 24.45 9.56
CA LEU A 69 8.14 24.52 8.76
C LEU A 69 8.35 23.91 7.38
N ILE A 70 9.45 24.23 6.72
CA ILE A 70 9.81 23.67 5.40
C ILE A 70 9.95 22.14 5.50
N LEU A 71 10.64 21.63 6.51
CA LEU A 71 10.78 20.19 6.72
C LEU A 71 9.42 19.50 6.90
N VAL A 72 8.52 20.06 7.69
CA VAL A 72 7.18 19.53 7.89
C VAL A 72 6.41 19.49 6.57
N ILE A 73 6.46 20.56 5.78
CA ILE A 73 5.80 20.60 4.46
C ILE A 73 6.38 19.53 3.52
N LEU A 74 7.70 19.35 3.49
CA LEU A 74 8.35 18.34 2.66
C LEU A 74 7.94 16.92 3.08
N VAL A 75 7.87 16.63 4.37
CA VAL A 75 7.40 15.33 4.89
C VAL A 75 5.95 15.07 4.48
N ILE A 76 5.08 16.08 4.62
CA ILE A 76 3.68 15.96 4.19
C ILE A 76 3.59 15.69 2.68
N MET A 77 4.31 16.42 1.86
CA MET A 77 4.33 16.22 0.42
C MET A 77 4.83 14.82 0.03
N GLN A 78 5.88 14.32 0.68
CA GLN A 78 6.41 12.97 0.44
C GLN A 78 5.40 11.88 0.84
N THR A 79 4.72 12.02 1.98
CA THR A 79 3.71 11.07 2.42
C THR A 79 2.50 11.04 1.48
N LEU A 80 2.01 12.20 1.04
CA LEU A 80 0.93 12.28 0.05
C LEU A 80 1.31 11.62 -1.28
N LYS A 81 2.51 11.87 -1.77
CA LYS A 81 3.02 11.25 -3.00
C LYS A 81 3.16 9.74 -2.87
N ALA A 82 3.65 9.25 -1.74
CA ALA A 82 3.74 7.81 -1.45
C ALA A 82 2.36 7.15 -1.41
N MET A 83 1.36 7.80 -0.80
CA MET A 83 -0.03 7.31 -0.80
C MET A 83 -0.63 7.24 -2.21
N GLN A 84 -0.42 8.26 -3.04
CA GLN A 84 -0.87 8.26 -4.43
C GLN A 84 -0.23 7.12 -5.23
N MET A 85 1.09 6.92 -5.10
CA MET A 85 1.80 5.81 -5.75
C MET A 85 1.28 4.45 -5.30
N ALA A 86 1.06 4.24 -4.01
CA ALA A 86 0.50 3.00 -3.47
C ALA A 86 -0.90 2.72 -4.00
N MET A 87 -1.75 3.76 -4.12
CA MET A 87 -3.09 3.63 -4.68
C MET A 87 -3.06 3.29 -6.18
N GLN A 88 -2.19 3.93 -6.95
CA GLN A 88 -1.99 3.62 -8.36
C GLN A 88 -1.47 2.20 -8.57
N ASN A 89 -0.52 1.74 -7.76
CA ASN A 89 0.00 0.38 -7.84
C ASN A 89 -1.08 -0.66 -7.55
N ARG A 90 -1.91 -0.47 -6.53
CA ARG A 90 -3.06 -1.36 -6.24
C ARG A 90 -4.03 -1.42 -7.42
N LEU A 91 -4.34 -0.28 -8.04
CA LEU A 91 -5.22 -0.25 -9.20
C LEU A 91 -4.61 -0.97 -10.41
N LEU A 92 -3.28 -0.82 -10.62
CA LEU A 92 -2.56 -1.54 -11.68
C LEU A 92 -2.53 -3.06 -11.41
N GLU A 93 -2.31 -3.48 -10.17
CA GLU A 93 -2.37 -4.90 -9.77
C GLU A 93 -3.77 -5.47 -9.99
N GLN A 94 -4.84 -4.78 -9.58
CA GLN A 94 -6.21 -5.21 -9.85
C GLN A 94 -6.46 -5.37 -11.36
N LYS A 95 -6.07 -4.40 -12.18
CA LYS A 95 -6.21 -4.50 -13.64
C LYS A 95 -5.36 -5.61 -14.26
N ALA A 96 -4.19 -5.89 -13.65
CA ALA A 96 -3.27 -6.92 -14.15
C ALA A 96 -3.73 -8.34 -13.83
N PHE A 97 -4.45 -8.58 -12.72
CA PHE A 97 -4.74 -9.93 -12.20
C PHE A 97 -6.22 -10.22 -11.99
N VAL A 98 -7.13 -9.27 -12.19
CA VAL A 98 -8.58 -9.48 -12.03
C VAL A 98 -9.29 -9.28 -13.35
N ASP A 99 -10.23 -10.17 -13.66
CA ASP A 99 -11.14 -10.03 -14.80
C ASP A 99 -12.23 -9.02 -14.50
N ALA A 100 -12.34 -7.98 -15.32
CA ALA A 100 -13.24 -6.85 -15.09
C ALA A 100 -14.73 -7.20 -15.14
N HIS A 101 -15.11 -8.25 -15.88
CA HIS A 101 -16.51 -8.68 -16.01
C HIS A 101 -16.96 -9.57 -14.85
N THR A 102 -16.09 -10.48 -14.41
CA THR A 102 -16.46 -11.52 -13.43
C THR A 102 -15.98 -11.21 -12.02
N GLY A 103 -14.99 -10.33 -11.86
CA GLY A 103 -14.31 -10.08 -10.58
C GLY A 103 -13.41 -11.25 -10.13
N LEU A 104 -13.32 -12.32 -10.93
CA LEU A 104 -12.42 -13.45 -10.66
C LEU A 104 -10.97 -13.12 -11.08
N PRO A 105 -9.97 -13.85 -10.56
CA PRO A 105 -8.64 -13.90 -11.16
C PRO A 105 -8.72 -14.09 -12.67
N ASN A 106 -7.98 -13.26 -13.42
CA ASN A 106 -7.93 -13.29 -14.88
C ASN A 106 -6.88 -14.29 -15.40
N LYS A 107 -6.72 -14.34 -16.72
CA LYS A 107 -5.73 -15.19 -17.39
C LYS A 107 -4.31 -15.02 -16.86
N ASN A 108 -3.89 -13.80 -16.54
CA ASN A 108 -2.55 -13.55 -16.01
C ASN A 108 -2.38 -14.18 -14.62
N ALA A 109 -3.39 -14.03 -13.75
CA ALA A 109 -3.39 -14.67 -12.44
C ALA A 109 -3.38 -16.21 -12.54
N CYS A 110 -4.16 -16.75 -13.47
CA CYS A 110 -4.16 -18.19 -13.76
C CYS A 110 -2.76 -18.66 -14.21
N ASN A 111 -2.16 -17.96 -15.18
CA ASN A 111 -0.84 -18.29 -15.69
C ASN A 111 0.24 -18.18 -14.61
N GLU A 112 0.19 -17.20 -13.72
CA GLU A 112 1.12 -17.08 -12.60
C GLU A 112 1.03 -18.30 -11.67
N LEU A 113 -0.18 -18.75 -11.38
CA LEU A 113 -0.41 -19.96 -10.58
C LEU A 113 0.15 -21.21 -11.28
N LEU A 114 -0.11 -21.38 -12.60
CA LEU A 114 0.24 -22.56 -13.38
C LEU A 114 1.74 -22.64 -13.67
N ASN A 115 2.41 -21.51 -13.85
CA ASN A 115 3.85 -21.44 -14.15
C ASN A 115 4.75 -21.72 -12.95
N LYS A 116 4.20 -21.94 -11.74
CA LYS A 116 4.99 -22.41 -10.61
C LYS A 116 5.52 -23.81 -10.92
N LYS A 117 6.84 -23.90 -11.09
CA LYS A 117 7.55 -25.15 -11.42
C LYS A 117 7.68 -26.09 -10.23
N ASP A 118 7.19 -25.70 -9.08
CA ASP A 118 7.28 -26.51 -7.87
C ASP A 118 6.39 -27.75 -7.99
N ILE A 119 6.92 -28.89 -7.57
CA ILE A 119 6.14 -30.12 -7.42
C ILE A 119 5.07 -29.88 -6.36
N ILE A 120 3.84 -30.24 -6.68
CA ILE A 120 2.71 -30.10 -5.75
C ILE A 120 2.96 -31.03 -4.55
N THR A 121 3.14 -30.42 -3.38
CA THR A 121 3.22 -31.14 -2.11
C THR A 121 1.82 -31.22 -1.50
N GLY A 122 1.22 -32.39 -1.55
CA GLY A 122 -0.12 -32.62 -1.02
C GLY A 122 -1.18 -32.86 -2.12
N SER A 123 -2.33 -33.33 -1.69
CA SER A 123 -3.43 -33.65 -2.61
C SER A 123 -4.11 -32.38 -3.09
N THR A 124 -3.98 -32.07 -4.36
CA THR A 124 -4.55 -30.89 -5.02
C THR A 124 -5.28 -31.32 -6.28
N ALA A 125 -6.46 -30.77 -6.54
CA ALA A 125 -7.20 -31.00 -7.77
C ALA A 125 -7.25 -29.73 -8.62
N CYS A 126 -7.19 -29.91 -9.95
CA CYS A 126 -7.54 -28.89 -10.92
C CYS A 126 -8.84 -29.29 -11.63
N ILE A 127 -9.74 -28.35 -11.80
CA ILE A 127 -10.99 -28.51 -12.57
C ILE A 127 -10.96 -27.49 -13.69
N MET A 128 -11.07 -27.94 -14.92
CA MET A 128 -11.25 -27.12 -16.12
C MET A 128 -12.72 -27.07 -16.48
N PHE A 129 -13.22 -25.89 -16.82
CA PHE A 129 -14.59 -25.63 -17.25
C PHE A 129 -14.61 -24.89 -18.58
N ASP A 130 -15.56 -25.22 -19.42
CA ASP A 130 -15.83 -24.55 -20.69
C ASP A 130 -17.34 -24.25 -20.77
N LEU A 131 -17.69 -22.97 -20.83
CA LEU A 131 -19.07 -22.48 -20.85
C LEU A 131 -19.67 -22.70 -22.25
N ASN A 132 -20.67 -23.55 -22.34
CA ASN A 132 -21.31 -23.90 -23.60
C ASN A 132 -22.18 -22.76 -24.15
N ASN A 133 -22.40 -22.75 -25.46
CA ASN A 133 -23.35 -21.92 -26.20
C ASN A 133 -23.09 -20.37 -26.09
N LEU A 134 -21.96 -19.93 -25.57
CA LEU A 134 -21.65 -18.48 -25.44
C LEU A 134 -21.73 -17.78 -26.80
N LYS A 135 -21.17 -18.40 -27.86
CA LYS A 135 -21.24 -17.85 -29.23
C LYS A 135 -22.68 -17.71 -29.69
N THR A 136 -23.50 -18.74 -29.50
CA THR A 136 -24.92 -18.73 -29.91
C THR A 136 -25.70 -17.64 -29.17
N VAL A 137 -25.46 -17.48 -27.88
CA VAL A 137 -26.06 -16.38 -27.07
C VAL A 137 -25.64 -15.01 -27.60
N ASN A 138 -24.34 -14.81 -27.88
CA ASN A 138 -23.86 -13.58 -28.47
C ASN A 138 -24.52 -13.29 -29.84
N ASP A 139 -24.58 -14.26 -30.70
CA ASP A 139 -25.11 -14.11 -32.05
C ASP A 139 -26.64 -13.87 -32.08
N THR A 140 -27.38 -14.44 -31.12
CA THR A 140 -28.88 -14.35 -31.07
C THR A 140 -29.39 -13.24 -30.17
N MET A 141 -28.71 -12.96 -29.05
CA MET A 141 -29.18 -12.06 -28.00
C MET A 141 -28.24 -10.85 -27.76
N GLY A 142 -27.10 -10.82 -28.47
CA GLY A 142 -26.09 -9.76 -28.37
C GLY A 142 -25.04 -9.99 -27.28
N HIS A 143 -23.92 -9.25 -27.36
CA HIS A 143 -22.78 -9.41 -26.46
C HIS A 143 -23.11 -9.15 -24.97
N SER A 144 -24.06 -8.25 -24.71
CA SER A 144 -24.52 -7.97 -23.32
C SER A 144 -25.13 -9.23 -22.66
N ALA A 145 -25.82 -10.06 -23.43
CA ALA A 145 -26.38 -11.32 -22.96
C ALA A 145 -25.27 -12.36 -22.70
N GLY A 146 -24.26 -12.43 -23.57
CA GLY A 146 -23.09 -13.28 -23.34
C GLY A 146 -22.28 -12.85 -22.10
N ASP A 147 -22.09 -11.55 -21.89
CA ASP A 147 -21.44 -11.03 -20.69
C ASP A 147 -22.21 -11.42 -19.42
N GLN A 148 -23.55 -11.35 -19.47
CA GLN A 148 -24.41 -11.76 -18.35
C GLN A 148 -24.28 -13.27 -18.08
N LEU A 149 -24.22 -14.09 -19.12
CA LEU A 149 -24.01 -15.55 -19.01
C LEU A 149 -22.66 -15.86 -18.33
N ILE A 150 -21.60 -15.20 -18.76
CA ILE A 150 -20.26 -15.30 -18.16
C ILE A 150 -20.28 -14.90 -16.67
N MET A 151 -20.91 -13.78 -16.34
CA MET A 151 -21.03 -13.32 -14.94
C MET A 151 -21.84 -14.30 -14.08
N ASN A 152 -22.93 -14.83 -14.61
CA ASN A 152 -23.76 -15.80 -13.90
C ASN A 152 -23.01 -17.10 -13.64
N PHE A 153 -22.23 -17.57 -14.60
CA PHE A 153 -21.38 -18.75 -14.43
C PHE A 153 -20.28 -18.52 -13.39
N ALA A 154 -19.61 -17.37 -13.41
CA ALA A 154 -18.64 -17.01 -12.40
C ALA A 154 -19.23 -16.99 -10.96
N LYS A 155 -20.45 -16.44 -10.81
CA LYS A 155 -21.19 -16.47 -9.53
C LYS A 155 -21.54 -17.88 -9.09
N LEU A 156 -21.96 -18.74 -10.04
CA LEU A 156 -22.23 -20.15 -9.77
C LEU A 156 -20.98 -20.86 -9.23
N LEU A 157 -19.83 -20.69 -9.87
CA LEU A 157 -18.58 -21.28 -9.40
C LEU A 157 -18.24 -20.83 -7.98
N ARG A 158 -18.34 -19.53 -7.71
CA ARG A 158 -18.05 -18.95 -6.38
C ARG A 158 -19.07 -19.32 -5.30
N SER A 159 -20.29 -19.63 -5.65
CA SER A 159 -21.30 -20.04 -4.67
C SER A 159 -21.08 -21.46 -4.12
N VAL A 160 -20.35 -22.31 -4.86
CA VAL A 160 -20.12 -23.73 -4.49
C VAL A 160 -18.67 -23.99 -4.09
N ILE A 161 -17.71 -23.38 -4.79
CA ILE A 161 -16.28 -23.59 -4.50
C ILE A 161 -15.87 -22.68 -3.34
N PRO A 162 -15.26 -23.23 -2.28
CA PRO A 162 -14.85 -22.46 -1.10
C PRO A 162 -13.93 -21.27 -1.43
N GLU A 163 -14.02 -20.19 -0.65
CA GLU A 163 -13.20 -18.97 -0.84
C GLU A 163 -11.69 -19.22 -0.72
N LYS A 164 -11.29 -20.21 0.09
CA LYS A 164 -9.88 -20.60 0.27
C LYS A 164 -9.26 -21.20 -1.00
N ASP A 165 -10.08 -21.66 -1.92
CA ASP A 165 -9.68 -22.31 -3.16
C ASP A 165 -9.67 -21.32 -4.32
N PHE A 166 -8.81 -21.58 -5.31
CA PHE A 166 -8.66 -20.70 -6.45
C PHE A 166 -9.76 -20.95 -7.48
N VAL A 167 -10.36 -19.88 -7.99
CA VAL A 167 -11.23 -19.89 -9.17
C VAL A 167 -10.83 -18.72 -10.05
N GLY A 168 -10.55 -18.96 -11.34
CA GLY A 168 -10.13 -17.92 -12.28
C GLY A 168 -10.76 -18.10 -13.66
N ARG A 169 -10.86 -16.99 -14.40
CA ARG A 169 -11.25 -16.98 -15.81
C ARG A 169 -10.00 -17.11 -16.68
N TYR A 170 -9.83 -18.26 -17.31
CA TYR A 170 -8.63 -18.60 -18.08
C TYR A 170 -8.72 -18.14 -19.54
N GLY A 171 -9.92 -18.10 -20.12
CA GLY A 171 -10.19 -17.68 -21.49
C GLY A 171 -11.49 -16.90 -21.63
N GLY A 172 -12.03 -16.82 -22.83
CA GLY A 172 -13.31 -16.18 -23.11
C GLY A 172 -14.48 -16.87 -22.39
N ASP A 173 -14.56 -18.16 -22.56
CA ASP A 173 -15.56 -19.10 -22.02
C ASP A 173 -14.94 -20.16 -21.10
N GLU A 174 -13.64 -20.10 -20.85
CA GLU A 174 -12.87 -21.07 -20.09
C GLU A 174 -12.59 -20.57 -18.67
N PHE A 175 -12.83 -21.44 -17.67
CA PHE A 175 -12.57 -21.17 -16.26
C PHE A 175 -11.79 -22.33 -15.65
N ILE A 176 -10.98 -22.04 -14.65
CA ILE A 176 -10.26 -23.04 -13.88
C ILE A 176 -10.56 -22.88 -12.38
N ALA A 177 -10.59 -24.02 -11.69
CA ALA A 177 -10.56 -24.04 -10.23
C ALA A 177 -9.45 -24.94 -9.74
N VAL A 178 -8.77 -24.52 -8.67
CA VAL A 178 -7.75 -25.33 -7.99
C VAL A 178 -8.19 -25.51 -6.55
N ILE A 179 -8.40 -26.77 -6.16
CA ILE A 179 -8.88 -27.17 -4.85
C ILE A 179 -7.71 -27.79 -4.11
N TYR A 180 -7.33 -27.17 -2.97
CA TYR A 180 -6.20 -27.59 -2.18
C TYR A 180 -6.64 -28.56 -1.07
N HIS A 181 -5.74 -29.52 -0.73
CA HIS A 181 -5.97 -30.49 0.35
C HIS A 181 -7.29 -31.26 0.20
N THR A 182 -7.52 -31.82 -0.97
CA THR A 182 -8.77 -32.49 -1.36
C THR A 182 -8.55 -33.94 -1.79
N ASN A 183 -9.64 -34.65 -1.97
CA ASN A 183 -9.68 -36.02 -2.47
C ASN A 183 -10.80 -36.20 -3.50
N GLU A 184 -10.81 -37.36 -4.17
CA GLU A 184 -11.79 -37.64 -5.22
C GLU A 184 -13.24 -37.52 -4.76
N ALA A 185 -13.54 -37.92 -3.52
CA ALA A 185 -14.91 -37.87 -2.98
C ALA A 185 -15.37 -36.42 -2.80
N GLU A 186 -14.50 -35.55 -2.28
CA GLU A 186 -14.79 -34.12 -2.12
C GLU A 186 -14.98 -33.42 -3.47
N ILE A 187 -14.15 -33.74 -4.48
CA ILE A 187 -14.31 -33.18 -5.82
C ILE A 187 -15.67 -33.59 -6.39
N LYS A 188 -16.06 -34.85 -6.27
CA LYS A 188 -17.37 -35.32 -6.73
C LYS A 188 -18.52 -34.59 -6.01
N GLU A 189 -18.41 -34.29 -4.74
CA GLU A 189 -19.42 -33.50 -4.03
C GLU A 189 -19.46 -32.03 -4.50
N ILE A 190 -18.31 -31.39 -4.76
CA ILE A 190 -18.25 -30.07 -5.37
C ILE A 190 -18.96 -30.08 -6.73
N LEU A 191 -18.64 -31.04 -7.60
CA LEU A 191 -19.28 -31.16 -8.91
C LEU A 191 -20.79 -31.39 -8.80
N LYS A 192 -21.26 -32.23 -7.91
CA LYS A 192 -22.70 -32.38 -7.63
C LYS A 192 -23.33 -31.08 -7.10
N GLY A 193 -22.62 -30.33 -6.27
CA GLY A 193 -23.06 -29.01 -5.81
C GLY A 193 -23.22 -28.01 -6.97
N LEU A 194 -22.26 -28.00 -7.90
CA LEU A 194 -22.31 -27.17 -9.10
C LEU A 194 -23.48 -27.54 -10.01
N TYR A 195 -23.75 -28.84 -10.23
CA TYR A 195 -24.91 -29.29 -11.02
C TYR A 195 -26.22 -28.87 -10.36
N ARG A 196 -26.38 -29.09 -9.06
CA ARG A 196 -27.59 -28.68 -8.32
C ARG A 196 -27.84 -27.17 -8.40
N GLU A 197 -26.78 -26.38 -8.21
CA GLU A 197 -26.90 -24.93 -8.29
C GLU A 197 -27.17 -24.43 -9.70
N LYS A 198 -26.55 -25.05 -10.73
CA LYS A 198 -26.88 -24.81 -12.15
C LYS A 198 -28.38 -25.06 -12.43
N ASP A 199 -28.90 -26.19 -12.00
CA ASP A 199 -30.31 -26.58 -12.25
C ASP A 199 -31.25 -25.60 -11.50
N ARG A 200 -30.91 -25.19 -10.28
CA ARG A 200 -31.63 -24.18 -9.52
C ARG A 200 -31.66 -22.82 -10.24
N LEU A 201 -30.51 -22.36 -10.75
CA LEU A 201 -30.43 -21.09 -11.48
C LEU A 201 -31.19 -21.15 -12.80
N ASN A 202 -31.11 -22.28 -13.51
CA ASN A 202 -31.83 -22.47 -14.78
C ASN A 202 -33.36 -22.66 -14.62
N SER A 203 -33.84 -22.90 -13.41
CA SER A 203 -35.30 -22.98 -13.14
C SER A 203 -36.00 -21.63 -13.05
N TYR A 204 -35.26 -20.52 -12.97
CA TYR A 204 -35.86 -19.19 -12.96
C TYR A 204 -36.30 -18.75 -14.37
N GLU A 205 -37.50 -18.25 -14.50
CA GLU A 205 -38.02 -17.69 -15.76
C GLU A 205 -37.19 -16.49 -16.21
N ASN A 206 -36.99 -16.36 -17.52
CA ASN A 206 -36.25 -15.26 -18.16
C ASN A 206 -34.73 -15.19 -17.88
N GLN A 207 -34.12 -16.27 -17.40
CA GLN A 207 -32.66 -16.35 -17.32
C GLN A 207 -32.07 -17.06 -18.55
N ILE A 208 -30.87 -16.62 -18.96
CA ILE A 208 -30.07 -17.31 -19.98
C ILE A 208 -29.59 -18.62 -19.36
N PRO A 209 -29.94 -19.78 -19.90
CA PRO A 209 -29.55 -21.06 -19.31
C PRO A 209 -28.05 -21.24 -19.28
N ILE A 210 -27.53 -21.55 -18.10
CA ILE A 210 -26.14 -21.92 -17.90
C ILE A 210 -25.98 -23.39 -18.28
N ASP A 211 -25.05 -23.66 -19.19
CA ASP A 211 -24.59 -25.00 -19.51
C ASP A 211 -23.08 -24.99 -19.70
N TYR A 212 -22.39 -26.02 -19.22
CA TYR A 212 -20.93 -26.11 -19.25
C TYR A 212 -20.44 -27.54 -19.34
N ALA A 213 -19.28 -27.73 -19.95
CA ALA A 213 -18.49 -28.95 -19.84
C ALA A 213 -17.44 -28.77 -18.72
N CYS A 214 -17.09 -29.84 -18.02
CA CYS A 214 -15.99 -29.84 -17.07
C CYS A 214 -15.22 -31.14 -17.09
N GLY A 215 -13.95 -31.06 -16.70
CA GLY A 215 -13.06 -32.16 -16.44
C GLY A 215 -12.14 -31.82 -15.26
N TRP A 216 -11.68 -32.83 -14.58
CA TRP A 216 -10.81 -32.65 -13.42
C TRP A 216 -9.69 -33.70 -13.38
N ALA A 217 -8.62 -33.35 -12.68
CA ALA A 217 -7.50 -34.23 -12.35
C ALA A 217 -7.04 -34.01 -10.93
N LEU A 218 -6.43 -35.03 -10.30
CA LEU A 218 -5.96 -35.02 -8.93
C LEU A 218 -4.45 -35.29 -8.88
N SER A 219 -3.68 -34.51 -8.14
CA SER A 219 -2.23 -34.64 -8.08
C SER A 219 -1.74 -35.97 -7.47
N SER A 220 -2.56 -36.65 -6.65
CA SER A 220 -2.25 -37.96 -6.08
C SER A 220 -2.09 -39.06 -7.16
N ASP A 221 -2.58 -38.79 -8.35
CA ASP A 221 -2.51 -39.75 -9.47
C ASP A 221 -1.13 -39.74 -10.15
N ASN A 222 -0.25 -38.82 -9.79
CA ASN A 222 1.06 -38.62 -10.41
C ASN A 222 2.15 -38.19 -9.38
N MET A 223 3.22 -39.00 -9.25
CA MET A 223 4.28 -38.77 -8.21
C MET A 223 5.11 -37.50 -8.35
N SER A 224 5.07 -36.81 -9.49
CA SER A 224 5.84 -35.59 -9.78
C SER A 224 4.98 -34.58 -10.52
N CYS A 225 3.79 -34.30 -9.99
CA CYS A 225 2.81 -33.44 -10.62
C CYS A 225 3.15 -31.97 -10.42
N THR A 226 3.19 -31.19 -11.51
CA THR A 226 3.19 -29.72 -11.47
C THR A 226 1.78 -29.19 -11.70
N MET A 227 1.54 -27.94 -11.41
CA MET A 227 0.23 -27.32 -11.61
C MET A 227 -0.18 -27.33 -13.10
N GLN A 228 0.80 -27.13 -14.01
CA GLN A 228 0.56 -27.20 -15.45
C GLN A 228 0.15 -28.61 -15.91
N MET A 229 0.83 -29.67 -15.45
CA MET A 229 0.46 -31.04 -15.77
C MET A 229 -0.95 -31.37 -15.29
N LEU A 230 -1.31 -30.88 -14.08
CA LEU A 230 -2.62 -31.12 -13.52
C LEU A 230 -3.73 -30.41 -14.32
N LEU A 231 -3.45 -29.22 -14.87
CA LEU A 231 -4.35 -28.52 -15.78
C LEU A 231 -4.49 -29.29 -17.11
N ASP A 232 -3.38 -29.73 -17.69
CA ASP A 232 -3.37 -30.46 -18.98
C ASP A 232 -4.20 -31.74 -18.88
N ASP A 233 -4.10 -32.48 -17.77
CA ASP A 233 -4.90 -33.69 -17.51
C ASP A 233 -6.40 -33.35 -17.31
N ALA A 234 -6.69 -32.23 -16.58
CA ALA A 234 -8.07 -31.77 -16.39
C ALA A 234 -8.73 -31.36 -17.72
N ASP A 235 -7.99 -30.63 -18.57
CA ASP A 235 -8.45 -30.24 -19.92
C ASP A 235 -8.72 -31.46 -20.83
N ALA A 236 -7.79 -32.39 -20.84
CA ALA A 236 -7.99 -33.65 -21.61
C ALA A 236 -9.24 -34.41 -21.16
N ASN A 237 -9.53 -34.43 -19.86
CA ASN A 237 -10.74 -35.05 -19.30
C ASN A 237 -12.01 -34.25 -19.65
N MET A 238 -11.96 -32.93 -19.63
CA MET A 238 -13.05 -32.06 -20.06
C MET A 238 -13.38 -32.26 -21.52
N TYR A 239 -12.36 -32.33 -22.37
CA TYR A 239 -12.56 -32.55 -23.81
C TYR A 239 -13.23 -33.90 -24.11
N LYS A 240 -12.83 -35.00 -23.43
CA LYS A 240 -13.48 -36.31 -23.54
C LYS A 240 -14.95 -36.22 -23.13
N ASN A 241 -15.27 -35.56 -22.02
CA ASN A 241 -16.64 -35.39 -21.55
C ASN A 241 -17.49 -34.60 -22.57
N LYS A 242 -16.92 -33.50 -23.12
CA LYS A 242 -17.58 -32.66 -24.13
C LYS A 242 -17.92 -33.47 -25.41
N GLN A 243 -17.05 -34.38 -25.84
CA GLN A 243 -17.31 -35.26 -26.99
C GLN A 243 -18.41 -36.29 -26.71
N LEU A 244 -18.44 -36.84 -25.51
CA LEU A 244 -19.48 -37.81 -25.12
C LEU A 244 -20.87 -37.14 -25.10
N CYS A 245 -20.99 -35.95 -24.52
CA CYS A 245 -22.25 -35.21 -24.51
C CYS A 245 -22.77 -34.86 -25.93
N LYS A 246 -21.88 -34.55 -26.90
CA LYS A 246 -22.26 -34.27 -28.29
C LYS A 246 -22.72 -35.51 -29.06
N LYS A 247 -22.39 -36.70 -28.62
CA LYS A 247 -22.77 -37.97 -29.28
C LYS A 247 -24.16 -38.46 -28.86
N TYR A 248 -24.69 -37.96 -27.77
CA TYR A 248 -25.98 -38.37 -27.19
C TYR A 248 -27.08 -37.30 -27.28
N ASN A 249 -26.78 -36.10 -27.84
CA ASN A 249 -27.72 -35.09 -28.27
C ASN A 249 -27.80 -35.02 -29.80
#